data_5c3242a82e2a44f99e0e096447584ded
#
_entry.id   5c3242a82e2a44f99e0e096447584ded
#
_cell.length_a   1.000
_cell.length_b   1.000
_cell.length_c   1.000
_cell.angle_alpha   90.00
_cell.angle_beta   90.00
_cell.angle_gamma   90.00
#
_symmetry.space_group_name_H-M   'P 1'
#
loop_
_entity.id
_entity.type
_entity.pdbx_description
1 polymer ?
#
loop_
_entity_poly.entity_id
_entity_poly.type
_entity_poly.pdbx_seq_one_letter_code
_entity_poly.pdbx_strand_id
1 'polypeptide(L)'
;MSFKRKNPGNQSIRRQLTFYMGLFVVLPLCLALMLLNFYLQKVTTENKINNETDLLSQIRDNTDQMIEVTNYATCMLMTNKNTLKNLRILEQDGDSYEIYQAKRELSNDISDVESSVLNAVGGKVAILTKKGYMIGSYTLSRTETNYEKEQWYQEILENGRKITCSTGIGTIFQEMTIYDNVQKYFYMGREILDYSGKNLGVMLIRLSEKKIWGKLAASMVTEEGGALYILDRNNDILMGYNEKYQKQLKELREQETVKEISEDEITTGNLKNDFYYMEGELENASNKLVYLIPQEIFLKENRKILQRILEMLLLVIGFTVCTMLYFSKRIARPLVEVAQTLEKAPNGMAVLEEPQGSFQEMSKFVSCYNQAGKKIEELLEKVERESRLKEKAHYEMLMSQISPHFIFNTVNSIRIMAIKEEQDRAGGNENTEKALEALGDILHAVYSNKNGMTTVGQETALLKAYVHIMQMRFGSSFQYYNVIPTELFYYEIPAFTMQPIVENAILHGVKV
;
A
#
# COMPACT_ATOMS: atom_id res chain seq x y z
N MET A 1 16.40 -53.38 -17.32
CA MET A 1 15.25 -52.45 -17.38
C MET A 1 15.52 -51.40 -18.45
N SER A 2 14.90 -51.56 -19.61
CA SER A 2 15.12 -50.69 -20.77
C SER A 2 14.22 -49.49 -20.67
N PHE A 3 14.79 -48.32 -20.42
CA PHE A 3 14.09 -47.03 -20.54
C PHE A 3 13.82 -46.74 -22.03
N LYS A 4 12.59 -47.04 -22.48
CA LYS A 4 12.11 -46.53 -23.77
C LYS A 4 12.09 -45.01 -23.72
N ARG A 5 13.07 -44.35 -24.34
CA ARG A 5 12.99 -42.93 -24.69
C ARG A 5 11.77 -42.73 -25.57
N LYS A 6 10.70 -42.17 -25.01
CA LYS A 6 9.58 -41.64 -25.78
C LYS A 6 10.13 -40.49 -26.64
N ASN A 7 10.07 -40.64 -27.95
CA ASN A 7 10.37 -39.60 -28.91
C ASN A 7 9.52 -38.35 -28.58
N PRO A 8 10.12 -37.17 -28.40
CA PRO A 8 9.36 -35.94 -28.07
C PRO A 8 8.55 -35.39 -29.27
N GLY A 9 8.61 -36.03 -30.45
CA GLY A 9 8.02 -35.55 -31.71
C GLY A 9 6.51 -35.77 -31.89
N ASN A 10 5.80 -36.45 -31.01
CA ASN A 10 4.42 -36.84 -31.23
C ASN A 10 3.42 -36.30 -30.18
N GLN A 11 3.73 -35.18 -29.55
CA GLN A 11 2.72 -34.48 -28.77
C GLN A 11 1.90 -33.60 -29.70
N SER A 12 0.57 -33.83 -29.75
CA SER A 12 -0.32 -33.03 -30.61
C SER A 12 -0.07 -31.52 -30.37
N ILE A 13 0.00 -30.76 -31.47
CA ILE A 13 0.15 -29.28 -31.47
C ILE A 13 -0.74 -28.63 -30.42
N ARG A 14 -1.94 -29.17 -30.23
CA ARG A 14 -2.89 -28.78 -29.21
C ARG A 14 -2.28 -28.87 -27.78
N ARG A 15 -1.60 -29.97 -27.44
CA ARG A 15 -1.03 -30.20 -26.11
C ARG A 15 0.18 -29.30 -25.84
N GLN A 16 0.98 -29.04 -26.85
CA GLN A 16 2.09 -28.10 -26.78
C GLN A 16 1.59 -26.68 -26.66
N LEU A 17 0.62 -26.27 -27.48
CA LEU A 17 0.06 -24.92 -27.44
C LEU A 17 -0.62 -24.66 -26.09
N THR A 18 -1.39 -25.61 -25.54
CA THR A 18 -2.01 -25.50 -24.22
C THR A 18 -0.97 -25.43 -23.12
N PHE A 19 0.10 -26.22 -23.22
CA PHE A 19 1.19 -26.18 -22.23
C PHE A 19 1.94 -24.84 -22.24
N TYR A 20 2.31 -24.37 -23.44
CA TYR A 20 3.03 -23.09 -23.55
C TYR A 20 2.16 -21.88 -23.17
N MET A 21 0.89 -21.85 -23.58
CA MET A 21 -0.02 -20.78 -23.13
C MET A 21 -0.22 -20.82 -21.61
N GLY A 22 -0.40 -22.00 -21.03
CA GLY A 22 -0.47 -22.13 -19.55
C GLY A 22 0.82 -21.65 -18.89
N LEU A 23 1.98 -22.03 -19.39
CA LEU A 23 3.27 -21.66 -18.83
C LEU A 23 3.58 -20.16 -18.99
N PHE A 24 3.36 -19.61 -20.19
CA PHE A 24 3.74 -18.22 -20.49
C PHE A 24 2.70 -17.18 -20.06
N VAL A 25 1.45 -17.57 -19.83
CA VAL A 25 0.40 -16.64 -19.39
C VAL A 25 0.11 -16.81 -17.90
N VAL A 26 -0.15 -18.04 -17.45
CA VAL A 26 -0.58 -18.30 -16.07
C VAL A 26 0.57 -18.10 -15.08
N LEU A 27 1.76 -18.60 -15.40
CA LEU A 27 2.90 -18.54 -14.47
C LEU A 27 3.40 -17.09 -14.22
N PRO A 28 3.61 -16.23 -15.24
CA PRO A 28 3.96 -14.84 -15.02
C PRO A 28 2.86 -14.06 -14.28
N LEU A 29 1.59 -14.38 -14.56
CA LEU A 29 0.48 -13.74 -13.90
C LEU A 29 0.40 -14.12 -12.42
N CYS A 30 0.57 -15.41 -12.09
CA CYS A 30 0.64 -15.86 -10.69
C CYS A 30 1.82 -15.20 -9.95
N LEU A 31 2.98 -15.10 -10.61
CA LEU A 31 4.15 -14.43 -10.05
C LEU A 31 3.88 -12.94 -9.81
N ALA A 32 3.28 -12.26 -10.78
CA ALA A 32 2.95 -10.84 -10.67
C ALA A 32 1.94 -10.58 -9.53
N LEU A 33 0.91 -11.42 -9.41
CA LEU A 33 -0.07 -11.32 -8.31
C LEU A 33 0.55 -11.64 -6.95
N MET A 34 1.49 -12.59 -6.89
CA MET A 34 2.22 -12.89 -5.65
C MET A 34 3.10 -11.72 -5.23
N LEU A 35 3.82 -11.11 -6.16
CA LEU A 35 4.63 -9.90 -5.91
C LEU A 35 3.76 -8.71 -5.52
N LEU A 36 2.63 -8.53 -6.20
CA LEU A 36 1.66 -7.48 -5.87
C LEU A 36 1.09 -7.68 -4.46
N ASN A 37 0.73 -8.92 -4.09
CA ASN A 37 0.26 -9.22 -2.74
C ASN A 37 1.32 -8.88 -1.69
N PHE A 38 2.57 -9.30 -1.91
CA PHE A 38 3.67 -9.00 -0.99
C PHE A 38 3.89 -7.48 -0.86
N TYR A 39 3.87 -6.75 -1.98
CA TYR A 39 3.98 -5.30 -1.99
C TYR A 39 2.82 -4.61 -1.24
N LEU A 40 1.58 -5.02 -1.52
CA LEU A 40 0.39 -4.47 -0.86
C LEU A 40 0.40 -4.74 0.64
N GLN A 41 0.79 -5.95 1.07
CA GLN A 41 0.92 -6.25 2.49
C GLN A 41 1.93 -5.33 3.17
N LYS A 42 3.10 -5.15 2.56
CA LYS A 42 4.14 -4.27 3.09
C LYS A 42 3.62 -2.82 3.23
N VAL A 43 3.08 -2.26 2.14
CA VAL A 43 2.58 -0.87 2.11
C VAL A 43 1.42 -0.67 3.09
N THR A 44 0.49 -1.62 3.17
CA THR A 44 -0.66 -1.51 4.09
C THR A 44 -0.19 -1.55 5.54
N THR A 45 0.78 -2.42 5.86
CA THR A 45 1.33 -2.52 7.22
C THR A 45 2.09 -1.25 7.59
N GLU A 46 2.97 -0.74 6.71
CA GLU A 46 3.71 0.51 6.92
C GLU A 46 2.76 1.70 7.10
N ASN A 47 1.77 1.87 6.23
CA ASN A 47 0.78 2.95 6.34
C ASN A 47 -0.02 2.85 7.65
N LYS A 48 -0.37 1.65 8.08
CA LYS A 48 -1.10 1.47 9.34
C LYS A 48 -0.23 1.81 10.53
N ILE A 49 1.03 1.36 10.56
CA ILE A 49 1.99 1.71 11.61
C ILE A 49 2.13 3.24 11.68
N ASN A 50 2.34 3.91 10.56
CA ASN A 50 2.48 5.37 10.51
C ASN A 50 1.21 6.07 11.03
N ASN A 51 0.02 5.65 10.60
CA ASN A 51 -1.24 6.23 11.08
C ASN A 51 -1.43 6.04 12.59
N GLU A 52 -1.11 4.86 13.13
CA GLU A 52 -1.20 4.60 14.57
C GLU A 52 -0.14 5.38 15.35
N THR A 53 1.05 5.57 14.77
CA THR A 53 2.12 6.42 15.33
C THR A 53 1.68 7.89 15.42
N ASP A 54 1.09 8.42 14.34
CA ASP A 54 0.56 9.80 14.31
C ASP A 54 -0.55 10.00 15.37
N LEU A 55 -1.44 9.02 15.50
CA LEU A 55 -2.50 9.06 16.51
C LEU A 55 -1.92 9.00 17.93
N LEU A 56 -0.91 8.16 18.15
CA LEU A 56 -0.23 8.06 19.46
C LEU A 56 0.49 9.37 19.81
N SER A 57 1.16 9.98 18.82
CA SER A 57 1.80 11.29 18.97
C SER A 57 0.78 12.36 19.38
N GLN A 58 -0.38 12.40 18.74
CA GLN A 58 -1.46 13.33 19.12
C GLN A 58 -1.99 13.07 20.53
N ILE A 59 -2.10 11.82 20.97
CA ILE A 59 -2.51 11.49 22.35
C ILE A 59 -1.42 11.92 23.34
N ARG A 60 -0.14 11.68 23.01
CA ARG A 60 1.00 12.13 23.80
C ARG A 60 0.98 13.64 23.99
N ASP A 61 0.91 14.39 22.89
CA ASP A 61 0.93 15.85 22.90
C ASP A 61 -0.27 16.42 23.66
N ASN A 62 -1.46 15.84 23.50
CA ASN A 62 -2.65 16.22 24.25
C ASN A 62 -2.49 15.94 25.77
N THR A 63 -1.87 14.80 26.11
CA THR A 63 -1.60 14.44 27.51
C THR A 63 -0.57 15.38 28.13
N ASP A 64 0.50 15.68 27.41
CA ASP A 64 1.53 16.63 27.85
C ASP A 64 0.95 18.03 28.02
N GLN A 65 0.12 18.50 27.11
CA GLN A 65 -0.58 19.77 27.24
C GLN A 65 -1.49 19.81 28.51
N MET A 66 -2.18 18.70 28.81
CA MET A 66 -3.00 18.62 30.04
C MET A 66 -2.15 18.66 31.30
N ILE A 67 -0.99 17.99 31.30
CA ILE A 67 -0.03 18.02 32.40
C ILE A 67 0.53 19.42 32.54
N GLU A 68 0.85 20.12 31.45
CA GLU A 68 1.33 21.49 31.45
C GLU A 68 0.29 22.47 32.02
N VAL A 69 -0.97 22.39 31.59
CA VAL A 69 -2.08 23.17 32.15
C VAL A 69 -2.21 22.92 33.66
N THR A 70 -2.07 21.66 34.06
CA THR A 70 -2.11 21.28 35.48
C THR A 70 -0.92 21.86 36.28
N ASN A 71 0.27 21.82 35.66
CA ASN A 71 1.47 22.42 36.23
C ASN A 71 1.28 23.93 36.44
N TYR A 72 0.73 24.62 35.44
CA TYR A 72 0.40 26.04 35.53
C TYR A 72 -0.60 26.32 36.66
N ALA A 73 -1.70 25.56 36.74
CA ALA A 73 -2.71 25.69 37.78
C ALA A 73 -2.14 25.49 39.17
N THR A 74 -1.28 24.48 39.35
CA THR A 74 -0.61 24.24 40.65
C THR A 74 0.38 25.33 40.99
N CYS A 75 1.10 25.88 40.03
CA CYS A 75 1.98 27.04 40.24
C CYS A 75 1.20 28.29 40.68
N MET A 76 0.00 28.53 40.12
CA MET A 76 -0.85 29.64 40.56
C MET A 76 -1.20 29.54 42.06
N LEU A 77 -1.59 28.35 42.51
CA LEU A 77 -1.89 28.12 43.91
C LEU A 77 -0.64 28.27 44.79
N MET A 78 0.50 27.74 44.37
CA MET A 78 1.76 27.79 45.12
C MET A 78 2.39 29.20 45.20
N THR A 79 2.09 30.07 44.26
CA THR A 79 2.59 31.46 44.23
C THR A 79 1.61 32.45 44.87
N ASN A 80 0.39 32.02 45.16
CA ASN A 80 -0.61 32.86 45.81
C ASN A 80 -0.23 33.07 47.28
N LYS A 81 -0.02 34.34 47.64
CA LYS A 81 0.34 34.73 49.03
C LYS A 81 -0.70 34.32 50.07
N ASN A 82 -1.98 34.40 49.71
CA ASN A 82 -3.07 34.03 50.62
C ASN A 82 -3.09 32.52 50.83
N THR A 83 -2.94 31.72 49.78
CA THR A 83 -2.84 30.27 49.85
C THR A 83 -1.69 29.85 50.78
N LEU A 84 -0.48 30.39 50.61
CA LEU A 84 0.67 30.09 51.45
C LEU A 84 0.49 30.57 52.91
N LYS A 85 -0.14 31.73 53.11
CA LYS A 85 -0.48 32.25 54.46
C LYS A 85 -1.44 31.29 55.15
N ASN A 86 -2.50 30.90 54.50
CA ASN A 86 -3.51 30.01 55.04
C ASN A 86 -2.95 28.62 55.38
N LEU A 87 -2.06 28.08 54.52
CA LEU A 87 -1.35 26.82 54.77
C LEU A 87 -0.46 26.92 56.04
N ARG A 88 0.23 28.03 56.24
CA ARG A 88 1.02 28.25 57.47
C ARG A 88 0.16 28.31 58.74
N ILE A 89 -1.04 28.91 58.65
CA ILE A 89 -1.99 28.90 59.77
C ILE A 89 -2.40 27.48 60.12
N LEU A 90 -2.64 26.65 59.15
CA LEU A 90 -3.01 25.24 59.33
C LEU A 90 -1.89 24.40 59.94
N GLU A 91 -0.62 24.78 59.75
CA GLU A 91 0.54 24.11 60.35
C GLU A 91 0.82 24.58 61.76
N GLN A 92 0.25 25.72 62.23
CA GLN A 92 0.35 26.22 63.61
C GLN A 92 -0.81 25.70 64.45
N ASP A 93 -0.61 25.59 65.74
CA ASP A 93 -1.68 25.31 66.68
C ASP A 93 -2.43 26.65 67.01
N GLY A 94 -3.28 27.04 66.04
CA GLY A 94 -4.04 28.27 66.08
C GLY A 94 -5.44 28.11 66.69
N ASP A 95 -6.16 29.25 66.85
CA ASP A 95 -7.56 29.24 67.26
C ASP A 95 -8.44 28.51 66.26
N SER A 96 -9.42 27.78 66.74
CA SER A 96 -10.36 27.00 65.90
C SER A 96 -11.05 27.84 64.81
N TYR A 97 -11.29 29.11 65.06
CA TYR A 97 -11.89 30.05 64.13
C TYR A 97 -10.91 30.41 62.99
N GLU A 98 -9.67 30.70 63.35
CA GLU A 98 -8.64 30.97 62.27
C GLU A 98 -8.39 29.79 61.41
N ILE A 99 -8.33 28.60 62.00
CA ILE A 99 -8.19 27.34 61.24
C ILE A 99 -9.39 27.14 60.29
N TYR A 100 -10.60 27.39 60.73
CA TYR A 100 -11.81 27.31 59.94
C TYR A 100 -11.78 28.30 58.74
N GLN A 101 -11.44 29.57 59.02
CA GLN A 101 -11.32 30.59 57.97
C GLN A 101 -10.24 30.25 56.98
N ALA A 102 -9.06 29.80 57.40
CA ALA A 102 -7.97 29.39 56.53
C ALA A 102 -8.39 28.24 55.61
N LYS A 103 -9.11 27.22 56.10
CA LYS A 103 -9.64 26.11 55.29
C LYS A 103 -10.64 26.61 54.24
N ARG A 104 -11.53 27.49 54.60
CA ARG A 104 -12.56 28.05 53.72
C ARG A 104 -11.94 28.89 52.61
N GLU A 105 -10.97 29.73 52.92
CA GLU A 105 -10.26 30.56 51.96
C GLU A 105 -9.45 29.68 50.98
N LEU A 106 -8.75 28.65 51.47
CA LEU A 106 -8.06 27.68 50.62
C LEU A 106 -9.00 26.93 49.70
N SER A 107 -10.18 26.53 50.23
CA SER A 107 -11.20 25.86 49.39
C SER A 107 -11.70 26.78 48.28
N ASN A 108 -11.86 28.08 48.54
CA ASN A 108 -12.23 29.06 47.52
C ASN A 108 -11.11 29.25 46.50
N ASP A 109 -9.86 29.44 46.93
CA ASP A 109 -8.70 29.56 46.02
C ASP A 109 -8.60 28.34 45.08
N ILE A 110 -8.78 27.13 45.62
CA ILE A 110 -8.81 25.88 44.82
C ILE A 110 -9.98 25.90 43.87
N SER A 111 -11.18 26.25 44.30
CA SER A 111 -12.37 26.31 43.44
C SER A 111 -12.22 27.30 42.30
N ASP A 112 -11.61 28.44 42.54
CA ASP A 112 -11.33 29.46 41.52
C ASP A 112 -10.37 28.95 40.46
N VAL A 113 -9.28 28.27 40.84
CA VAL A 113 -8.33 27.69 39.91
C VAL A 113 -8.93 26.50 39.17
N GLU A 114 -9.72 25.65 39.84
CA GLU A 114 -10.43 24.54 39.18
C GLU A 114 -11.40 25.06 38.11
N SER A 115 -12.18 26.08 38.43
CA SER A 115 -13.21 26.62 37.53
C SER A 115 -12.61 27.40 36.36
N SER A 116 -11.53 28.15 36.60
CA SER A 116 -10.90 29.00 35.58
C SER A 116 -9.91 28.28 34.70
N VAL A 117 -9.13 27.34 35.23
CA VAL A 117 -8.03 26.69 34.50
C VAL A 117 -8.27 25.18 34.29
N LEU A 118 -8.57 24.46 35.37
CA LEU A 118 -8.61 22.99 35.32
C LEU A 118 -9.91 22.41 34.78
N ASN A 119 -10.98 23.20 34.67
CA ASN A 119 -12.25 22.73 34.12
C ASN A 119 -12.11 22.19 32.67
N ALA A 120 -11.28 22.83 31.86
CA ALA A 120 -11.03 22.41 30.49
C ALA A 120 -10.45 21.00 30.41
N VAL A 121 -9.56 20.64 31.30
CA VAL A 121 -8.88 19.32 31.37
C VAL A 121 -9.59 18.35 32.33
N GLY A 122 -10.69 18.76 32.96
CA GLY A 122 -11.43 17.92 33.92
C GLY A 122 -10.61 17.60 35.16
N GLY A 123 -9.74 18.53 35.53
CA GLY A 123 -8.85 18.40 36.70
C GLY A 123 -9.52 18.82 38.00
N LYS A 124 -9.14 18.16 39.09
CA LYS A 124 -9.48 18.50 40.46
C LYS A 124 -8.23 18.50 41.30
N VAL A 125 -8.19 19.43 42.26
CA VAL A 125 -7.05 19.61 43.18
C VAL A 125 -7.50 19.43 44.64
N ALA A 126 -6.63 18.82 45.41
CA ALA A 126 -6.74 18.78 46.85
C ALA A 126 -5.37 19.05 47.48
N ILE A 127 -5.35 19.77 48.58
CA ILE A 127 -4.14 20.03 49.36
C ILE A 127 -4.18 19.18 50.62
N LEU A 128 -3.14 18.39 50.84
CA LEU A 128 -2.93 17.60 52.04
C LEU A 128 -1.83 18.25 52.87
N THR A 129 -2.20 18.76 54.06
CA THR A 129 -1.23 19.36 54.99
C THR A 129 -0.56 18.30 55.85
N LYS A 130 0.57 18.60 56.49
CA LYS A 130 1.26 17.70 57.41
C LYS A 130 0.42 17.29 58.63
N LYS A 131 -0.49 18.14 59.08
CA LYS A 131 -1.43 17.83 60.17
C LYS A 131 -2.61 16.94 59.72
N GLY A 132 -2.60 16.46 58.49
CA GLY A 132 -3.65 15.59 57.96
C GLY A 132 -4.92 16.33 57.55
N TYR A 133 -4.90 17.66 57.40
CA TYR A 133 -6.02 18.36 56.78
C TYR A 133 -6.00 18.20 55.28
N MET A 134 -7.09 17.76 54.75
CA MET A 134 -7.30 17.64 53.33
C MET A 134 -8.36 18.63 52.86
N ILE A 135 -7.98 19.49 51.93
CA ILE A 135 -8.76 20.62 51.48
C ILE A 135 -8.87 20.58 49.98
N GLY A 136 -10.09 20.45 49.48
CA GLY A 136 -10.45 20.58 48.08
C GLY A 136 -11.56 21.61 47.91
N SER A 137 -12.03 21.80 46.67
CA SER A 137 -13.09 22.78 46.37
C SER A 137 -14.42 22.50 47.12
N TYR A 138 -14.71 21.21 47.39
CA TYR A 138 -15.94 20.77 48.07
C TYR A 138 -15.67 19.87 49.29
N THR A 139 -14.42 19.67 49.64
CA THR A 139 -14.02 18.72 50.68
C THR A 139 -13.16 19.38 51.70
N LEU A 140 -13.61 19.33 52.95
CA LEU A 140 -12.89 19.77 54.14
C LEU A 140 -12.89 18.59 55.10
N SER A 141 -11.93 17.73 55.03
CA SER A 141 -11.81 16.57 55.91
C SER A 141 -10.49 16.57 56.66
N ARG A 142 -10.44 15.83 57.74
CA ARG A 142 -9.20 15.47 58.41
C ARG A 142 -9.05 13.97 58.30
N THR A 143 -7.93 13.52 57.80
CA THR A 143 -7.65 12.09 57.70
C THR A 143 -6.80 11.68 58.90
N GLU A 144 -7.05 10.47 59.38
CA GLU A 144 -6.29 9.85 60.46
C GLU A 144 -5.12 9.02 59.94
N THR A 145 -5.05 8.84 58.63
CA THR A 145 -4.01 8.02 57.94
C THR A 145 -2.66 8.76 57.98
N ASN A 146 -1.62 8.07 58.39
CA ASN A 146 -0.25 8.60 58.41
C ASN A 146 0.38 8.38 57.00
N TYR A 147 0.22 9.36 56.09
CA TYR A 147 0.73 9.29 54.70
C TYR A 147 2.23 9.41 54.59
N GLU A 148 2.92 9.94 55.60
CA GLU A 148 4.36 10.13 55.54
C GLU A 148 5.11 8.82 55.34
N LYS A 149 4.49 7.68 55.61
CA LYS A 149 5.05 6.34 55.39
C LYS A 149 4.68 5.74 54.03
N GLU A 150 3.75 6.34 53.33
CA GLU A 150 3.32 5.85 52.05
C GLU A 150 4.37 6.12 50.97
N GLN A 151 4.62 5.14 50.09
CA GLN A 151 5.63 5.23 49.05
C GLN A 151 5.38 6.44 48.13
N TRP A 152 4.14 6.65 47.67
CA TRP A 152 3.78 7.76 46.80
C TRP A 152 4.06 9.13 47.41
N TYR A 153 3.94 9.26 48.74
CA TYR A 153 4.22 10.51 49.44
C TYR A 153 5.71 10.81 49.48
N GLN A 154 6.54 9.78 49.71
CA GLN A 154 8.00 9.89 49.66
C GLN A 154 8.49 10.21 48.24
N GLU A 155 7.93 9.59 47.22
CA GLU A 155 8.23 9.88 45.82
C GLU A 155 7.95 11.36 45.47
N ILE A 156 6.85 11.95 45.97
CA ILE A 156 6.53 13.37 45.77
C ILE A 156 7.60 14.24 46.44
N LEU A 157 8.00 13.93 47.66
CA LEU A 157 9.03 14.69 48.37
C LEU A 157 10.41 14.62 47.73
N GLU A 158 10.80 13.44 47.25
CA GLU A 158 12.06 13.23 46.55
C GLU A 158 12.14 14.01 45.22
N ASN A 159 11.03 14.12 44.51
CA ASN A 159 10.95 14.90 43.27
C ASN A 159 10.74 16.42 43.51
N GLY A 160 10.46 16.84 44.73
CA GLY A 160 10.35 18.21 45.17
C GLY A 160 9.28 18.97 44.39
N ARG A 161 9.69 20.07 43.71
CA ARG A 161 8.73 20.94 43.00
C ARG A 161 8.20 20.37 41.68
N LYS A 162 8.68 19.22 41.24
CA LYS A 162 8.19 18.59 40.02
C LYS A 162 6.91 17.79 40.30
N ILE A 163 6.09 17.68 39.26
CA ILE A 163 4.91 16.81 39.31
C ILE A 163 5.37 15.36 39.30
N THR A 164 4.84 14.58 40.23
CA THR A 164 5.06 13.13 40.35
C THR A 164 3.73 12.43 40.12
N CYS A 165 3.74 11.43 39.24
CA CYS A 165 2.57 10.59 38.95
C CYS A 165 2.66 9.30 39.76
N SER A 166 1.61 8.95 40.49
CA SER A 166 1.56 7.69 41.24
C SER A 166 0.12 7.23 41.47
N THR A 167 -0.10 5.92 41.34
CA THR A 167 -1.42 5.30 41.57
C THR A 167 -1.82 5.34 43.02
N GLY A 168 -0.86 5.36 43.96
CA GLY A 168 -1.11 5.43 45.39
C GLY A 168 -1.86 6.69 45.85
N ILE A 169 -1.75 7.79 45.08
CA ILE A 169 -2.50 9.03 45.32
C ILE A 169 -4.02 8.78 45.21
N GLY A 170 -4.42 7.82 44.39
CA GLY A 170 -5.82 7.47 44.14
C GLY A 170 -6.55 6.98 45.39
N THR A 171 -5.87 6.32 46.33
CA THR A 171 -6.46 5.80 47.55
C THR A 171 -7.06 6.93 48.39
N ILE A 172 -6.38 8.07 48.44
CA ILE A 172 -6.84 9.25 49.22
C ILE A 172 -8.06 9.89 48.56
N PHE A 173 -8.06 10.03 47.25
CA PHE A 173 -9.23 10.58 46.57
C PHE A 173 -10.44 9.66 46.71
N GLN A 174 -10.27 8.34 46.83
CA GLN A 174 -11.35 7.39 47.08
C GLN A 174 -11.92 7.52 48.51
N GLU A 175 -11.10 7.75 49.52
CA GLU A 175 -11.55 8.02 50.87
C GLU A 175 -12.42 9.29 50.97
N MET A 176 -12.26 10.23 50.04
CA MET A 176 -12.93 11.53 50.02
C MET A 176 -14.21 11.57 49.17
N THR A 177 -14.36 10.75 48.19
CA THR A 177 -15.47 10.80 47.23
C THR A 177 -16.40 9.60 47.45
N ILE A 178 -17.47 9.82 48.22
CA ILE A 178 -18.51 8.82 48.50
C ILE A 178 -19.30 8.41 47.22
N TYR A 179 -19.14 9.10 46.09
CA TYR A 179 -20.05 9.00 44.93
C TYR A 179 -19.42 8.71 43.57
N ASP A 180 -18.10 8.49 43.44
CA ASP A 180 -17.48 8.44 42.09
C ASP A 180 -16.74 7.11 41.81
N ASN A 181 -17.42 5.97 42.01
CA ASN A 181 -16.84 4.64 41.82
C ASN A 181 -16.78 4.21 40.32
N VAL A 182 -17.18 5.05 39.37
CA VAL A 182 -17.33 4.66 37.95
C VAL A 182 -16.26 5.29 37.05
N GLN A 183 -15.64 6.39 37.43
CA GLN A 183 -14.63 7.07 36.62
C GLN A 183 -13.22 6.77 37.09
N LYS A 184 -12.36 6.42 36.14
CA LYS A 184 -10.92 6.31 36.37
C LYS A 184 -10.27 7.68 36.22
N TYR A 185 -9.22 7.92 36.99
CA TYR A 185 -8.50 9.19 37.02
C TYR A 185 -7.01 8.95 36.93
N PHE A 186 -6.32 9.88 36.30
CA PHE A 186 -4.87 9.97 36.33
C PHE A 186 -4.46 10.85 37.52
N TYR A 187 -3.60 10.35 38.38
CA TYR A 187 -3.25 10.98 39.64
C TYR A 187 -1.84 11.51 39.62
N MET A 188 -1.69 12.73 40.13
CA MET A 188 -0.42 13.43 40.22
C MET A 188 -0.30 14.10 41.60
N GLY A 189 0.94 14.29 42.04
CA GLY A 189 1.24 14.99 43.28
C GLY A 189 2.41 15.95 43.13
N ARG A 190 2.45 16.96 43.96
CA ARG A 190 3.51 17.94 44.02
C ARG A 190 3.72 18.45 45.42
N GLU A 191 4.98 18.61 45.84
CA GLU A 191 5.33 19.21 47.13
C GLU A 191 5.02 20.70 47.15
N ILE A 192 4.47 21.20 48.25
CA ILE A 192 4.23 22.62 48.49
C ILE A 192 5.30 23.15 49.44
N LEU A 193 6.17 24.01 48.91
CA LEU A 193 7.22 24.69 49.67
C LEU A 193 6.87 26.15 49.85
N ASP A 194 7.15 26.65 51.02
CA ASP A 194 7.09 28.10 51.28
C ASP A 194 8.33 28.82 50.70
N TYR A 195 8.37 30.14 50.87
CA TYR A 195 9.50 30.98 50.40
C TYR A 195 10.84 30.66 51.12
N SER A 196 10.80 30.01 52.28
CA SER A 196 12.00 29.57 53.02
C SER A 196 12.44 28.16 52.66
N GLY A 197 11.71 27.47 51.79
CA GLY A 197 11.93 26.07 51.46
C GLY A 197 11.34 25.08 52.44
N LYS A 198 10.51 25.54 53.38
CA LYS A 198 9.83 24.67 54.33
C LYS A 198 8.63 24.00 53.64
N ASN A 199 8.53 22.68 53.78
CA ASN A 199 7.39 21.92 53.26
C ASN A 199 6.13 22.24 54.12
N LEU A 200 5.05 22.63 53.42
CA LEU A 200 3.73 22.94 54.00
C LEU A 200 2.70 21.82 53.74
N GLY A 201 3.09 20.80 52.98
CA GLY A 201 2.20 19.72 52.58
C GLY A 201 2.42 19.31 51.13
N VAL A 202 1.49 18.57 50.59
CA VAL A 202 1.49 18.15 49.22
C VAL A 202 0.19 18.53 48.52
N MET A 203 0.28 18.92 47.25
CA MET A 203 -0.85 19.15 46.38
C MET A 203 -1.09 17.88 45.59
N LEU A 204 -2.30 17.40 45.62
CA LEU A 204 -2.75 16.21 44.94
C LEU A 204 -3.71 16.61 43.83
N ILE A 205 -3.52 16.06 42.66
CA ILE A 205 -4.29 16.40 41.47
C ILE A 205 -4.83 15.11 40.86
N ARG A 206 -6.07 15.15 40.37
CA ARG A 206 -6.63 14.10 39.52
C ARG A 206 -7.12 14.68 38.20
N LEU A 207 -6.81 14.02 37.11
CA LEU A 207 -7.34 14.34 35.79
C LEU A 207 -8.30 13.25 35.36
N SER A 208 -9.36 13.63 34.64
CA SER A 208 -10.34 12.67 34.13
C SER A 208 -9.72 11.81 33.00
N GLU A 209 -9.76 10.49 33.19
CA GLU A 209 -9.36 9.53 32.15
C GLU A 209 -10.01 9.82 30.80
N LYS A 210 -11.31 10.11 30.82
CA LYS A 210 -12.08 10.43 29.61
C LYS A 210 -11.54 11.65 28.86
N LYS A 211 -10.95 12.61 29.58
CA LYS A 211 -10.34 13.79 28.95
C LYS A 211 -8.96 13.48 28.39
N ILE A 212 -8.14 12.69 29.07
CA ILE A 212 -6.80 12.28 28.61
C ILE A 212 -6.92 11.45 27.34
N TRP A 213 -7.69 10.39 27.41
CA TRP A 213 -7.83 9.49 26.26
C TRP A 213 -8.64 10.11 25.10
N GLY A 214 -9.68 10.89 25.44
CA GLY A 214 -10.54 11.56 24.46
C GLY A 214 -11.20 10.59 23.49
N LYS A 215 -11.50 11.13 22.31
CA LYS A 215 -12.04 10.32 21.19
C LYS A 215 -10.96 9.55 20.43
N LEU A 216 -9.71 10.02 20.48
CA LEU A 216 -8.59 9.42 19.76
C LEU A 216 -8.29 8.02 20.27
N ALA A 217 -8.19 7.84 21.59
CA ALA A 217 -7.97 6.52 22.16
C ALA A 217 -9.09 5.53 21.80
N ALA A 218 -10.34 6.00 21.75
CA ALA A 218 -11.46 5.15 21.34
C ALA A 218 -11.39 4.74 19.85
N SER A 219 -10.76 5.55 18.99
CA SER A 219 -10.54 5.19 17.58
C SER A 219 -9.37 4.21 17.41
N MET A 220 -8.32 4.31 18.22
CA MET A 220 -7.18 3.39 18.20
C MET A 220 -7.53 2.04 18.81
N VAL A 221 -8.26 2.06 19.93
CA VAL A 221 -8.61 0.86 20.69
C VAL A 221 -10.03 0.42 20.33
N THR A 222 -10.16 -0.42 19.32
CA THR A 222 -11.43 -1.09 18.97
C THR A 222 -11.71 -2.23 19.96
N GLU A 223 -12.94 -2.75 20.01
CA GLU A 223 -13.34 -3.84 20.94
C GLU A 223 -12.43 -5.10 20.87
N GLU A 224 -11.85 -5.37 19.69
CA GLU A 224 -10.89 -6.46 19.47
C GLU A 224 -9.43 -5.95 19.46
N GLY A 225 -9.23 -4.64 19.62
CA GLY A 225 -8.03 -3.91 19.29
C GLY A 225 -6.99 -3.82 20.38
N GLY A 226 -6.09 -2.84 20.24
CA GLY A 226 -4.96 -2.63 21.12
C GLY A 226 -5.32 -2.17 22.54
N ALA A 227 -4.30 -1.86 23.30
CA ALA A 227 -4.41 -1.29 24.65
C ALA A 227 -3.40 -0.14 24.80
N LEU A 228 -3.85 0.96 25.41
CA LEU A 228 -3.04 2.13 25.73
C LEU A 228 -2.72 2.14 27.23
N TYR A 229 -1.48 2.47 27.56
CA TYR A 229 -1.04 2.58 28.93
C TYR A 229 -0.18 3.81 29.13
N ILE A 230 -0.33 4.45 30.29
CA ILE A 230 0.66 5.39 30.80
C ILE A 230 1.44 4.67 31.89
N LEU A 231 2.75 4.64 31.74
CA LEU A 231 3.69 3.98 32.65
C LEU A 231 4.53 5.02 33.38
N ASP A 232 4.94 4.70 34.59
CA ASP A 232 5.94 5.47 35.29
C ASP A 232 7.37 5.12 34.85
N ARG A 233 8.37 5.73 35.51
CA ARG A 233 9.81 5.45 35.24
C ARG A 233 10.22 4.02 35.53
N ASN A 234 9.50 3.33 36.43
CA ASN A 234 9.75 1.94 36.78
C ASN A 234 8.97 0.98 35.85
N ASN A 235 8.27 1.53 34.85
CA ASN A 235 7.34 0.83 33.99
C ASN A 235 6.13 0.23 34.75
N ASP A 236 5.72 0.82 35.88
CA ASP A 236 4.46 0.47 36.53
C ASP A 236 3.29 1.21 35.88
N ILE A 237 2.14 0.53 35.82
CA ILE A 237 0.97 1.06 35.14
C ILE A 237 0.34 2.15 36.01
N LEU A 238 0.36 3.39 35.55
CA LEU A 238 -0.35 4.51 36.14
C LEU A 238 -1.80 4.59 35.71
N MET A 239 -2.04 4.32 34.42
CA MET A 239 -3.38 4.33 33.84
C MET A 239 -3.41 3.44 32.59
N GLY A 240 -4.53 2.79 32.34
CA GLY A 240 -4.72 1.98 31.14
C GLY A 240 -6.09 2.14 30.52
N TYR A 241 -6.14 2.21 29.19
CA TYR A 241 -7.35 2.12 28.39
C TYR A 241 -7.39 0.76 27.72
N ASN A 242 -8.42 -0.05 28.04
CA ASN A 242 -8.48 -1.47 27.65
C ASN A 242 -7.33 -2.31 28.23
N GLU A 243 -7.36 -2.57 29.52
CA GLU A 243 -6.28 -3.24 30.29
C GLU A 243 -6.10 -4.75 29.97
N LYS A 244 -6.47 -5.18 28.77
CA LYS A 244 -6.50 -6.59 28.36
C LYS A 244 -5.10 -7.24 28.28
N TYR A 245 -4.05 -6.45 28.02
CA TYR A 245 -2.72 -6.97 27.69
C TYR A 245 -1.64 -6.64 28.73
N GLN A 246 -2.01 -6.55 30.00
CA GLN A 246 -1.08 -6.21 31.09
C GLN A 246 0.09 -7.21 31.24
N LYS A 247 -0.13 -8.49 30.88
CA LYS A 247 0.94 -9.50 30.93
C LYS A 247 2.02 -9.24 29.89
N GLN A 248 1.62 -8.87 28.69
CA GLN A 248 2.52 -8.56 27.57
C GLN A 248 3.34 -7.29 27.88
N LEU A 249 2.75 -6.37 28.63
CA LEU A 249 3.45 -5.17 29.08
C LEU A 249 4.63 -5.51 30.03
N LYS A 250 4.51 -6.54 30.85
CA LYS A 250 5.59 -7.01 31.73
C LYS A 250 6.74 -7.62 30.92
N GLU A 251 6.44 -8.22 29.77
CA GLU A 251 7.45 -8.80 28.87
C GLU A 251 8.28 -7.70 28.18
N LEU A 252 7.75 -6.48 28.00
CA LEU A 252 8.52 -5.32 27.52
C LEU A 252 9.70 -4.96 28.42
N ARG A 253 9.60 -5.27 29.72
CA ARG A 253 10.68 -5.00 30.69
C ARG A 253 11.89 -5.88 30.51
N GLU A 254 11.75 -7.06 29.90
CA GLU A 254 12.77 -8.11 29.88
C GLU A 254 13.47 -8.30 28.49
N GLN A 255 13.05 -7.53 27.47
CA GLN A 255 13.55 -7.78 26.10
C GLN A 255 14.34 -6.60 25.51
N GLU A 256 15.50 -6.93 24.94
CA GLU A 256 16.16 -6.12 23.92
C GLU A 256 15.33 -6.24 22.61
N THR A 257 14.42 -5.30 22.39
CA THR A 257 13.62 -5.23 21.16
C THR A 257 14.34 -4.40 20.10
N VAL A 258 14.22 -4.80 18.84
CA VAL A 258 14.65 -3.98 17.71
C VAL A 258 13.75 -2.75 17.70
N LYS A 259 14.33 -1.58 17.98
CA LYS A 259 13.62 -0.30 18.08
C LYS A 259 13.83 0.47 16.79
N GLU A 260 12.74 0.87 16.16
CA GLU A 260 12.74 1.89 15.11
C GLU A 260 12.16 3.18 15.72
N ILE A 261 12.88 4.28 15.60
CA ILE A 261 12.44 5.59 16.11
C ILE A 261 11.85 6.34 14.91
N SER A 262 10.61 6.79 15.05
CA SER A 262 9.95 7.64 14.04
C SER A 262 10.41 9.11 14.14
N GLU A 263 10.07 9.93 13.12
CA GLU A 263 10.32 11.38 13.13
C GLU A 263 9.68 12.09 14.31
N ASP A 264 8.56 11.56 14.85
CA ASP A 264 7.83 12.08 16.01
C ASP A 264 8.35 11.54 17.36
N GLU A 265 9.57 11.01 17.42
CA GLU A 265 10.16 10.45 18.64
C GLU A 265 9.37 9.27 19.24
N ILE A 266 8.49 8.64 18.45
CA ILE A 266 7.79 7.42 18.84
C ILE A 266 8.65 6.21 18.48
N THR A 267 8.98 5.40 19.48
CA THR A 267 9.70 4.15 19.30
C THR A 267 8.72 3.04 18.94
N THR A 268 8.94 2.35 17.83
CA THR A 268 8.12 1.20 17.41
C THR A 268 8.92 -0.09 17.47
N GLY A 269 8.27 -1.19 17.74
CA GLY A 269 8.93 -2.50 17.77
C GLY A 269 7.96 -3.67 17.83
N ASN A 270 8.52 -4.88 17.72
CA ASN A 270 7.79 -6.12 17.83
C ASN A 270 8.11 -6.82 19.16
N LEU A 271 7.05 -7.29 19.82
CA LEU A 271 7.18 -8.17 20.99
C LEU A 271 7.13 -9.63 20.56
N LYS A 272 7.82 -10.49 21.30
CA LYS A 272 7.55 -11.94 21.27
C LYS A 272 6.08 -12.14 21.58
N ASN A 273 5.40 -13.07 20.91
CA ASN A 273 3.96 -13.34 21.03
C ASN A 273 3.05 -12.46 20.16
N ASP A 274 3.52 -12.07 18.98
CA ASP A 274 2.70 -11.46 17.93
C ASP A 274 2.03 -10.13 18.33
N PHE A 275 2.75 -9.26 19.05
CA PHE A 275 2.32 -7.90 19.35
C PHE A 275 3.26 -6.87 18.73
N TYR A 276 2.69 -5.81 18.20
CA TYR A 276 3.39 -4.56 17.95
C TYR A 276 3.26 -3.66 19.18
N TYR A 277 4.31 -2.93 19.50
CA TYR A 277 4.23 -1.87 20.49
C TYR A 277 4.75 -0.55 19.93
N MET A 278 4.21 0.52 20.43
CA MET A 278 4.64 1.88 20.16
C MET A 278 4.80 2.58 21.50
N GLU A 279 5.89 3.30 21.68
CA GLU A 279 6.26 3.97 22.94
C GLU A 279 6.65 5.42 22.66
N GLY A 280 6.02 6.36 23.35
CA GLY A 280 6.37 7.78 23.34
C GLY A 280 6.62 8.28 24.75
N GLU A 281 7.66 9.08 24.95
CA GLU A 281 7.94 9.71 26.23
C GLU A 281 7.06 10.96 26.43
N LEU A 282 6.55 11.14 27.66
CA LEU A 282 5.84 12.35 28.08
C LEU A 282 6.85 13.33 28.66
N GLU A 283 7.01 14.50 28.03
CA GLU A 283 8.04 15.48 28.37
C GLU A 283 7.90 16.03 29.80
N ASN A 284 6.64 16.30 30.20
CA ASN A 284 6.34 17.02 31.42
C ASN A 284 6.30 16.15 32.69
N ALA A 285 6.30 14.82 32.53
CA ALA A 285 6.15 13.91 33.69
C ALA A 285 7.18 12.80 33.75
N SER A 286 8.09 12.70 32.79
CA SER A 286 9.05 11.58 32.63
C SER A 286 8.39 10.20 32.67
N ASN A 287 7.17 10.13 32.18
CA ASN A 287 6.36 8.93 32.05
C ASN A 287 6.34 8.49 30.59
N LYS A 288 5.86 7.28 30.33
CA LYS A 288 5.81 6.73 28.99
C LYS A 288 4.38 6.42 28.60
N LEU A 289 4.01 6.80 27.40
CA LEU A 289 2.78 6.36 26.74
C LEU A 289 3.09 5.15 25.89
N VAL A 290 2.44 4.03 26.14
CA VAL A 290 2.66 2.77 25.42
C VAL A 290 1.38 2.28 24.80
N TYR A 291 1.43 1.95 23.52
CA TYR A 291 0.34 1.33 22.79
C TYR A 291 0.73 -0.09 22.35
N LEU A 292 -0.08 -1.07 22.74
CA LEU A 292 0.08 -2.48 22.38
C LEU A 292 -1.00 -2.89 21.40
N ILE A 293 -0.60 -3.47 20.28
CA ILE A 293 -1.52 -3.94 19.23
C ILE A 293 -1.23 -5.41 18.91
N PRO A 294 -2.21 -6.32 19.01
CA PRO A 294 -2.04 -7.69 18.51
C PRO A 294 -1.78 -7.70 17.01
N GLN A 295 -0.79 -8.45 16.57
CA GLN A 295 -0.44 -8.60 15.16
C GLN A 295 -1.60 -9.16 14.32
N GLU A 296 -2.47 -9.96 14.93
CA GLU A 296 -3.67 -10.49 14.27
C GLU A 296 -4.58 -9.40 13.70
N ILE A 297 -4.63 -8.22 14.31
CA ILE A 297 -5.46 -7.10 13.84
C ILE A 297 -4.92 -6.53 12.54
N PHE A 298 -3.59 -6.42 12.41
CA PHE A 298 -2.94 -6.04 11.16
C PHE A 298 -3.19 -7.09 10.07
N LEU A 299 -3.14 -8.37 10.45
CA LEU A 299 -3.35 -9.48 9.51
C LEU A 299 -4.81 -9.64 9.09
N LYS A 300 -5.77 -9.22 9.92
CA LYS A 300 -7.22 -9.36 9.63
C LYS A 300 -7.63 -8.53 8.40
N GLU A 301 -7.14 -7.31 8.26
CA GLU A 301 -7.37 -6.48 7.07
C GLU A 301 -6.66 -7.04 5.85
N ASN A 302 -5.42 -7.49 6.03
CA ASN A 302 -4.64 -8.14 4.97
C ASN A 302 -5.31 -9.43 4.47
N ARG A 303 -5.97 -10.20 5.33
CA ARG A 303 -6.75 -11.39 4.91
C ARG A 303 -7.88 -11.05 3.95
N LYS A 304 -8.58 -9.94 4.15
CA LYS A 304 -9.63 -9.48 3.21
C LYS A 304 -9.04 -9.11 1.85
N ILE A 305 -7.89 -8.43 1.85
CA ILE A 305 -7.16 -8.10 0.63
C ILE A 305 -6.72 -9.38 -0.08
N LEU A 306 -6.15 -10.33 0.68
CA LEU A 306 -5.73 -11.64 0.15
C LEU A 306 -6.89 -12.41 -0.46
N GLN A 307 -8.06 -12.43 0.19
CA GLN A 307 -9.27 -13.07 -0.36
C GLN A 307 -9.69 -12.44 -1.68
N ARG A 308 -9.69 -11.10 -1.79
CA ARG A 308 -10.01 -10.40 -3.04
C ARG A 308 -9.01 -10.69 -4.16
N ILE A 309 -7.73 -10.75 -3.84
CA ILE A 309 -6.68 -11.13 -4.79
C ILE A 309 -6.89 -12.58 -5.25
N LEU A 310 -7.22 -13.49 -4.34
CA LEU A 310 -7.49 -14.90 -4.66
C LEU A 310 -8.74 -15.05 -5.55
N GLU A 311 -9.81 -14.31 -5.28
CA GLU A 311 -11.01 -14.27 -6.13
C GLU A 311 -10.66 -13.76 -7.54
N MET A 312 -9.90 -12.67 -7.65
CA MET A 312 -9.44 -12.15 -8.95
C MET A 312 -8.55 -13.16 -9.67
N LEU A 313 -7.65 -13.84 -8.97
CA LEU A 313 -6.80 -14.88 -9.52
C LEU A 313 -7.63 -16.02 -10.12
N LEU A 314 -8.64 -16.51 -9.39
CA LEU A 314 -9.54 -17.56 -9.87
C LEU A 314 -10.32 -17.13 -11.11
N LEU A 315 -10.81 -15.87 -11.15
CA LEU A 315 -11.48 -15.32 -12.32
C LEU A 315 -10.55 -15.26 -13.54
N VAL A 316 -9.32 -14.81 -13.34
CA VAL A 316 -8.34 -14.73 -14.45
C VAL A 316 -7.94 -16.11 -14.92
N ILE A 317 -7.71 -17.08 -14.02
CA ILE A 317 -7.44 -18.47 -14.39
C ILE A 317 -8.64 -19.05 -15.16
N GLY A 318 -9.85 -18.84 -14.68
CA GLY A 318 -11.07 -19.28 -15.36
C GLY A 318 -11.20 -18.66 -16.76
N PHE A 319 -10.95 -17.37 -16.89
CA PHE A 319 -10.96 -16.67 -18.18
C PHE A 319 -9.85 -17.20 -19.13
N THR A 320 -8.64 -17.41 -18.61
CA THR A 320 -7.54 -17.98 -19.43
C THR A 320 -7.84 -19.41 -19.87
N VAL A 321 -8.43 -20.24 -19.02
CA VAL A 321 -8.87 -21.59 -19.39
C VAL A 321 -9.98 -21.53 -20.44
N CYS A 322 -10.97 -20.66 -20.28
CA CYS A 322 -12.04 -20.49 -21.27
C CYS A 322 -11.51 -20.03 -22.63
N THR A 323 -10.64 -19.02 -22.64
CA THR A 323 -10.01 -18.54 -23.89
C THR A 323 -9.16 -19.62 -24.53
N MET A 324 -8.40 -20.36 -23.73
CA MET A 324 -7.59 -21.48 -24.19
C MET A 324 -8.44 -22.60 -24.84
N LEU A 325 -9.56 -22.98 -24.19
CA LEU A 325 -10.49 -23.96 -24.74
C LEU A 325 -11.14 -23.45 -26.02
N TYR A 326 -11.50 -22.17 -26.08
CA TYR A 326 -12.04 -21.54 -27.27
C TYR A 326 -11.04 -21.56 -28.42
N PHE A 327 -9.82 -21.08 -28.21
CA PHE A 327 -8.77 -21.10 -29.25
C PHE A 327 -8.37 -22.52 -29.64
N SER A 328 -8.31 -23.45 -28.67
CA SER A 328 -8.01 -24.86 -28.98
C SER A 328 -9.06 -25.49 -29.92
N LYS A 329 -10.34 -25.19 -29.72
CA LYS A 329 -11.42 -25.70 -30.57
C LYS A 329 -11.48 -24.98 -31.92
N ARG A 330 -11.31 -23.66 -31.90
CA ARG A 330 -11.58 -22.84 -33.10
C ARG A 330 -10.36 -22.68 -34.04
N ILE A 331 -9.15 -22.81 -33.48
CA ILE A 331 -7.92 -22.64 -34.27
C ILE A 331 -7.14 -23.95 -34.36
N ALA A 332 -6.83 -24.57 -33.23
CA ALA A 332 -5.92 -25.71 -33.25
C ALA A 332 -6.51 -26.97 -33.89
N ARG A 333 -7.79 -27.26 -33.69
CA ARG A 333 -8.44 -28.42 -34.28
C ARG A 333 -8.48 -28.34 -35.81
N PRO A 334 -9.03 -27.28 -36.43
CA PRO A 334 -9.05 -27.15 -37.88
C PRO A 334 -7.67 -27.20 -38.52
N LEU A 335 -6.66 -26.58 -37.89
CA LEU A 335 -5.27 -26.64 -38.33
C LEU A 335 -4.72 -28.07 -38.37
N VAL A 336 -4.99 -28.83 -37.30
CA VAL A 336 -4.53 -30.23 -37.20
C VAL A 336 -5.25 -31.10 -38.23
N GLU A 337 -6.57 -30.89 -38.42
CA GLU A 337 -7.35 -31.62 -39.42
C GLU A 337 -6.83 -31.35 -40.85
N VAL A 338 -6.58 -30.10 -41.17
CA VAL A 338 -5.96 -29.73 -42.46
C VAL A 338 -4.56 -30.33 -42.62
N ALA A 339 -3.72 -30.22 -41.58
CA ALA A 339 -2.36 -30.78 -41.60
C ALA A 339 -2.37 -32.32 -41.79
N GLN A 340 -3.29 -33.05 -41.13
CA GLN A 340 -3.44 -34.50 -41.28
C GLN A 340 -3.95 -34.90 -42.66
N THR A 341 -4.85 -34.10 -43.24
CA THR A 341 -5.36 -34.35 -44.58
C THR A 341 -4.25 -34.15 -45.62
N LEU A 342 -3.42 -33.11 -45.43
CA LEU A 342 -2.26 -32.88 -46.29
C LEU A 342 -1.20 -33.98 -46.17
N GLU A 343 -0.95 -34.46 -44.97
CA GLU A 343 0.02 -35.53 -44.69
C GLU A 343 -0.40 -36.88 -45.34
N LYS A 344 -1.71 -37.15 -45.39
CA LYS A 344 -2.27 -38.39 -45.97
C LYS A 344 -2.46 -38.33 -47.48
N ALA A 345 -2.24 -37.17 -48.08
CA ALA A 345 -2.46 -37.02 -49.54
C ALA A 345 -1.38 -37.72 -50.34
N PRO A 346 -1.72 -38.74 -51.13
CA PRO A 346 -0.78 -39.35 -52.08
C PRO A 346 -0.45 -38.28 -53.12
N ASN A 347 0.81 -37.99 -53.33
CA ASN A 347 1.32 -36.96 -54.24
C ASN A 347 1.18 -35.49 -53.82
N GLY A 348 0.91 -35.20 -52.53
CA GLY A 348 0.95 -33.84 -52.04
C GLY A 348 -0.23 -32.93 -52.41
N MET A 349 -1.25 -33.46 -53.13
CA MET A 349 -2.45 -32.72 -53.49
C MET A 349 -3.70 -33.43 -52.97
N ALA A 350 -4.28 -32.92 -51.91
CA ALA A 350 -5.62 -33.30 -51.49
C ALA A 350 -6.54 -32.10 -51.61
N VAL A 351 -7.78 -32.31 -52.03
CA VAL A 351 -8.82 -31.29 -51.91
C VAL A 351 -9.16 -31.16 -50.40
N LEU A 352 -8.90 -30.01 -49.83
CA LEU A 352 -9.24 -29.73 -48.45
C LEU A 352 -10.73 -29.41 -48.37
N GLU A 353 -11.44 -30.12 -47.50
CA GLU A 353 -12.79 -29.74 -47.11
C GLU A 353 -12.74 -28.60 -46.07
N GLU A 354 -13.70 -27.70 -46.12
CA GLU A 354 -13.81 -26.62 -45.16
C GLU A 354 -14.18 -27.17 -43.79
N PRO A 355 -13.30 -27.02 -42.76
CA PRO A 355 -13.61 -27.54 -41.43
C PRO A 355 -14.81 -26.81 -40.82
N GLN A 356 -15.77 -27.56 -40.27
CA GLN A 356 -16.95 -26.99 -39.62
C GLN A 356 -16.58 -26.06 -38.47
N GLY A 357 -17.13 -24.81 -38.51
CA GLY A 357 -16.87 -23.82 -37.47
C GLY A 357 -15.49 -23.14 -37.54
N SER A 358 -14.82 -23.26 -38.71
CA SER A 358 -13.57 -22.53 -38.92
C SER A 358 -13.79 -21.02 -39.00
N PHE A 359 -12.74 -20.27 -38.71
CA PHE A 359 -12.76 -18.80 -38.87
C PHE A 359 -12.54 -18.44 -40.34
N GLN A 360 -12.93 -17.24 -40.72
CA GLN A 360 -12.96 -16.79 -42.13
C GLN A 360 -11.58 -16.92 -42.81
N GLU A 361 -10.50 -16.72 -42.09
CA GLU A 361 -9.14 -16.86 -42.57
C GLU A 361 -8.78 -18.31 -42.91
N MET A 362 -9.31 -19.27 -42.17
CA MET A 362 -9.12 -20.69 -42.46
C MET A 362 -9.91 -21.11 -43.68
N SER A 363 -11.16 -20.66 -43.81
CA SER A 363 -11.97 -20.89 -45.04
C SER A 363 -11.26 -20.31 -46.26
N LYS A 364 -10.70 -19.11 -46.08
CA LYS A 364 -9.92 -18.44 -47.13
C LYS A 364 -8.62 -19.18 -47.42
N PHE A 365 -7.93 -19.70 -46.41
CA PHE A 365 -6.74 -20.54 -46.58
C PHE A 365 -7.09 -21.81 -47.34
N VAL A 366 -8.14 -22.54 -46.95
CA VAL A 366 -8.60 -23.75 -47.63
C VAL A 366 -8.97 -23.44 -49.08
N SER A 367 -9.72 -22.36 -49.32
CA SER A 367 -10.09 -21.91 -50.66
C SER A 367 -8.85 -21.56 -51.51
N CYS A 368 -7.92 -20.77 -50.96
CA CYS A 368 -6.66 -20.44 -51.66
C CYS A 368 -5.82 -21.66 -51.92
N TYR A 369 -5.73 -22.61 -50.94
CA TYR A 369 -5.00 -23.86 -51.16
C TYR A 369 -5.62 -24.71 -52.29
N ASN A 370 -6.96 -24.89 -52.28
CA ASN A 370 -7.66 -25.63 -53.31
C ASN A 370 -7.56 -24.95 -54.69
N GLN A 371 -7.62 -23.60 -54.73
CA GLN A 371 -7.38 -22.83 -55.95
C GLN A 371 -5.93 -23.02 -56.47
N ALA A 372 -4.95 -22.96 -55.51
CA ALA A 372 -3.56 -23.21 -55.85
C ALA A 372 -3.36 -24.64 -56.35
N GLY A 373 -4.01 -25.63 -55.68
CA GLY A 373 -4.00 -27.03 -56.16
C GLY A 373 -4.54 -27.20 -57.58
N LYS A 374 -5.73 -26.62 -57.85
CA LYS A 374 -6.29 -26.61 -59.22
C LYS A 374 -5.37 -25.91 -60.22
N LYS A 375 -4.77 -24.80 -59.78
CA LYS A 375 -3.85 -24.05 -60.63
C LYS A 375 -2.57 -24.82 -60.91
N ILE A 376 -2.06 -25.55 -59.90
CA ILE A 376 -0.92 -26.43 -60.05
C ILE A 376 -1.26 -27.59 -61.01
N GLU A 377 -2.46 -28.16 -60.87
CA GLU A 377 -2.93 -29.22 -61.76
C GLU A 377 -3.06 -28.73 -63.22
N GLU A 378 -3.67 -27.55 -63.43
CA GLU A 378 -3.71 -26.88 -64.75
C GLU A 378 -2.30 -26.57 -65.29
N LEU A 379 -1.39 -26.15 -64.36
CA LEU A 379 -0.02 -25.86 -64.77
C LEU A 379 0.77 -27.11 -65.06
N LEU A 380 0.57 -28.19 -64.28
CA LEU A 380 1.18 -29.50 -64.59
C LEU A 380 0.67 -30.04 -65.89
N GLU A 381 -0.65 -29.97 -66.15
CA GLU A 381 -1.19 -30.32 -67.48
C GLU A 381 -0.63 -29.42 -68.61
N LYS A 382 -0.44 -28.13 -68.30
CA LYS A 382 0.16 -27.19 -69.23
C LYS A 382 1.66 -27.41 -69.43
N VAL A 383 2.37 -27.71 -68.31
CA VAL A 383 3.78 -28.10 -68.36
C VAL A 383 3.98 -29.45 -69.08
N GLU A 384 3.09 -30.42 -68.89
CA GLU A 384 3.08 -31.62 -69.71
C GLU A 384 2.83 -31.32 -71.17
N ARG A 385 1.99 -30.31 -71.46
CA ARG A 385 1.77 -29.83 -72.86
C ARG A 385 2.91 -28.95 -73.38
N GLU A 386 3.45 -28.09 -72.45
CA GLU A 386 4.47 -27.10 -72.83
C GLU A 386 5.90 -27.50 -72.39
N SER A 387 6.11 -28.70 -71.76
CA SER A 387 7.44 -29.16 -71.37
C SER A 387 8.41 -29.24 -72.58
N ARG A 388 7.88 -28.97 -73.73
CA ARG A 388 8.65 -28.76 -74.97
C ARG A 388 8.93 -27.30 -75.29
N LEU A 389 8.36 -26.35 -74.52
CA LEU A 389 8.51 -24.89 -74.78
C LEU A 389 8.81 -24.10 -73.50
N LYS A 390 10.07 -24.09 -73.15
CA LYS A 390 10.82 -23.02 -72.42
C LYS A 390 10.53 -22.73 -70.92
N GLU A 391 11.52 -23.11 -70.15
CA GLU A 391 11.79 -22.78 -68.71
C GLU A 391 11.73 -21.29 -68.40
N LYS A 392 11.74 -20.39 -69.33
CA LYS A 392 11.88 -18.94 -69.11
C LYS A 392 10.58 -18.24 -68.77
N ALA A 393 9.44 -18.73 -69.21
CA ALA A 393 8.15 -18.11 -68.90
C ALA A 393 7.61 -18.41 -67.42
N HIS A 394 8.17 -19.48 -66.87
CA HIS A 394 7.74 -19.91 -65.53
C HIS A 394 8.22 -19.01 -64.41
N TYR A 395 9.40 -18.42 -64.58
CA TYR A 395 9.99 -17.59 -63.55
C TYR A 395 9.30 -16.17 -63.37
N GLU A 396 8.92 -15.60 -64.50
CA GLU A 396 8.25 -14.30 -64.56
C GLU A 396 6.79 -14.36 -64.07
N MET A 397 6.12 -15.51 -64.18
CA MET A 397 4.72 -15.67 -63.78
C MET A 397 4.52 -15.86 -62.30
N LEU A 398 5.50 -16.45 -61.63
CA LEU A 398 5.46 -16.66 -60.15
C LEU A 398 5.65 -15.38 -59.35
N MET A 399 6.38 -14.40 -59.88
CA MET A 399 6.62 -13.11 -59.22
C MET A 399 5.42 -12.14 -59.29
N SER A 400 4.50 -12.35 -60.22
CA SER A 400 3.33 -11.47 -60.41
C SER A 400 2.15 -11.80 -59.50
N GLN A 401 2.20 -12.91 -58.73
CA GLN A 401 1.07 -13.37 -57.91
C GLN A 401 1.05 -12.83 -56.46
N ILE A 402 2.03 -12.01 -56.07
CA ILE A 402 1.88 -11.21 -54.87
C ILE A 402 1.05 -9.99 -55.26
N SER A 403 -0.28 -10.15 -55.19
CA SER A 403 -1.22 -9.12 -55.58
C SER A 403 -1.09 -7.89 -54.66
N PRO A 404 -0.72 -6.73 -55.24
CA PRO A 404 -0.73 -5.46 -54.49
C PRO A 404 -2.11 -5.13 -53.89
N HIS A 405 -3.15 -5.65 -54.49
CA HIS A 405 -4.54 -5.53 -54.08
C HIS A 405 -4.83 -6.19 -52.71
N PHE A 406 -4.11 -7.23 -52.32
CA PHE A 406 -4.25 -7.88 -51.04
C PHE A 406 -3.71 -7.00 -49.90
N ILE A 407 -2.54 -6.40 -50.10
CA ILE A 407 -1.92 -5.46 -49.11
C ILE A 407 -2.81 -4.21 -48.94
N PHE A 408 -3.32 -3.66 -50.03
CA PHE A 408 -4.23 -2.52 -50.02
C PHE A 408 -5.55 -2.82 -49.31
N ASN A 409 -6.09 -4.01 -49.49
CA ASN A 409 -7.35 -4.41 -48.84
C ASN A 409 -7.18 -4.67 -47.34
N THR A 410 -6.05 -5.19 -46.92
CA THR A 410 -5.74 -5.42 -45.52
C THR A 410 -5.61 -4.08 -44.79
N VAL A 411 -4.91 -3.12 -45.39
CA VAL A 411 -4.73 -1.77 -44.86
C VAL A 411 -6.08 -1.01 -44.80
N ASN A 412 -6.90 -1.16 -45.82
CA ASN A 412 -8.23 -0.52 -45.83
C ASN A 412 -9.19 -1.16 -44.84
N SER A 413 -9.04 -2.45 -44.56
CA SER A 413 -9.79 -3.14 -43.50
C SER A 413 -9.43 -2.65 -42.09
N ILE A 414 -8.14 -2.44 -41.83
CA ILE A 414 -7.66 -1.84 -40.57
C ILE A 414 -8.17 -0.41 -40.42
N ARG A 415 -8.21 0.37 -41.51
CA ARG A 415 -8.78 1.73 -41.50
C ARG A 415 -10.28 1.74 -41.16
N ILE A 416 -11.03 0.80 -41.71
CA ILE A 416 -12.50 0.70 -41.46
C ILE A 416 -12.78 0.25 -40.01
N MET A 417 -11.97 -0.62 -39.41
CA MET A 417 -12.08 -0.99 -38.01
C MET A 417 -11.75 0.18 -37.08
N ALA A 418 -10.71 0.93 -37.36
CA ALA A 418 -10.35 2.13 -36.62
C ALA A 418 -11.46 3.19 -36.63
N ILE A 419 -12.10 3.39 -37.80
CA ILE A 419 -13.22 4.32 -37.94
C ILE A 419 -14.49 3.85 -37.19
N LYS A 420 -14.73 2.54 -37.07
CA LYS A 420 -15.87 2.00 -36.32
C LYS A 420 -15.70 2.11 -34.80
N GLU A 421 -14.49 1.92 -34.28
CA GLU A 421 -14.20 2.17 -32.86
C GLU A 421 -14.32 3.65 -32.48
N GLU A 422 -14.17 4.55 -33.46
CA GLU A 422 -14.27 5.99 -33.28
C GLU A 422 -15.71 6.48 -33.11
N GLN A 423 -16.69 5.78 -33.65
CA GLN A 423 -18.12 6.11 -33.50
C GLN A 423 -18.67 5.79 -32.09
N ASP A 424 -18.01 4.93 -31.32
CA ASP A 424 -18.41 4.51 -29.98
C ASP A 424 -17.72 5.26 -28.82
N ARG A 425 -16.72 6.13 -29.10
CA ARG A 425 -16.01 6.93 -28.09
C ARG A 425 -15.83 8.38 -28.52
N ALA A 426 -16.56 9.26 -27.90
CA ALA A 426 -16.39 10.70 -28.07
C ALA A 426 -15.04 11.16 -27.48
N GLY A 427 -14.08 11.46 -28.34
CA GLY A 427 -12.90 12.28 -28.01
C GLY A 427 -11.54 11.64 -28.28
N GLY A 428 -10.92 12.04 -29.39
CA GLY A 428 -9.48 12.03 -29.54
C GLY A 428 -8.87 11.21 -30.68
N ASN A 429 -9.03 11.68 -31.94
CA ASN A 429 -8.65 10.98 -33.17
C ASN A 429 -7.23 11.22 -33.72
N GLU A 430 -6.48 12.14 -33.14
CA GLU A 430 -5.24 12.64 -33.75
C GLU A 430 -4.12 11.57 -33.87
N ASN A 431 -4.09 10.61 -32.95
CA ASN A 431 -3.04 9.59 -32.95
C ASN A 431 -3.29 8.46 -33.94
N THR A 432 -4.54 8.09 -34.19
CA THR A 432 -4.89 7.03 -35.14
C THR A 432 -4.72 7.50 -36.59
N GLU A 433 -5.01 8.77 -36.87
CA GLU A 433 -4.81 9.39 -38.17
C GLU A 433 -3.33 9.48 -38.53
N LYS A 434 -2.48 9.91 -37.61
CA LYS A 434 -1.02 9.96 -37.75
C LYS A 434 -0.39 8.57 -37.96
N ALA A 435 -0.92 7.54 -37.28
CA ALA A 435 -0.44 6.17 -37.46
C ALA A 435 -0.81 5.61 -38.85
N LEU A 436 -1.98 5.94 -39.39
CA LEU A 436 -2.41 5.55 -40.72
C LEU A 436 -1.66 6.29 -41.80
N GLU A 437 -1.33 7.54 -41.59
CA GLU A 437 -0.49 8.33 -42.50
C GLU A 437 0.94 7.76 -42.57
N ALA A 438 1.54 7.48 -41.41
CA ALA A 438 2.86 6.84 -41.34
C ALA A 438 2.90 5.43 -41.97
N LEU A 439 1.82 4.66 -41.81
CA LEU A 439 1.68 3.36 -42.45
C LEU A 439 1.53 3.50 -43.96
N GLY A 440 0.83 4.52 -44.45
CA GLY A 440 0.72 4.87 -45.88
C GLY A 440 2.08 5.19 -46.48
N ASP A 441 2.90 5.99 -45.77
CA ASP A 441 4.26 6.33 -46.20
C ASP A 441 5.18 5.11 -46.32
N ILE A 442 5.08 4.20 -45.32
CA ILE A 442 5.84 2.95 -45.32
C ILE A 442 5.46 2.11 -46.55
N LEU A 443 4.17 1.93 -46.80
CA LEU A 443 3.69 1.11 -47.95
C LEU A 443 4.02 1.76 -49.28
N HIS A 444 3.96 3.08 -49.41
CA HIS A 444 4.34 3.81 -50.59
C HIS A 444 5.83 3.64 -50.91
N ALA A 445 6.69 3.74 -49.87
CA ALA A 445 8.12 3.54 -50.02
C ALA A 445 8.47 2.11 -50.45
N VAL A 446 7.80 1.13 -49.86
CA VAL A 446 7.93 -0.30 -50.23
C VAL A 446 7.56 -0.53 -51.69
N TYR A 447 6.47 0.09 -52.15
CA TYR A 447 5.97 -0.10 -53.52
C TYR A 447 6.76 0.67 -54.58
N SER A 448 7.32 1.82 -54.24
CA SER A 448 8.06 2.69 -55.14
C SER A 448 9.47 2.17 -55.49
N ASN A 449 9.99 1.24 -54.66
CA ASN A 449 11.37 0.78 -54.76
C ASN A 449 11.48 -0.48 -55.67
N LYS A 450 11.54 -0.25 -57.01
CA LYS A 450 11.62 -1.35 -58.01
C LYS A 450 13.00 -1.96 -58.14
N ASN A 451 14.06 -1.31 -57.67
CA ASN A 451 15.44 -1.71 -57.90
C ASN A 451 16.11 -2.42 -56.74
N GLY A 452 15.42 -2.57 -55.59
CA GLY A 452 15.98 -3.18 -54.38
C GLY A 452 17.04 -2.35 -53.65
N MET A 453 17.35 -1.12 -54.10
CA MET A 453 18.29 -0.20 -53.48
C MET A 453 17.59 1.08 -53.07
N THR A 454 17.98 1.65 -51.91
CA THR A 454 17.46 2.90 -51.35
C THR A 454 18.58 3.73 -50.75
N THR A 455 18.35 5.01 -50.47
CA THR A 455 19.36 5.83 -49.75
C THR A 455 19.24 5.66 -48.24
N VAL A 456 20.33 5.84 -47.51
CA VAL A 456 20.35 5.87 -46.04
C VAL A 456 19.33 6.86 -45.51
N GLY A 457 19.17 8.03 -46.15
CA GLY A 457 18.19 9.05 -45.76
C GLY A 457 16.74 8.58 -45.88
N GLN A 458 16.41 7.91 -46.98
CA GLN A 458 15.08 7.34 -47.21
C GLN A 458 14.78 6.18 -46.24
N GLU A 459 15.76 5.29 -46.01
CA GLU A 459 15.66 4.22 -45.03
C GLU A 459 15.45 4.76 -43.61
N THR A 460 16.18 5.84 -43.25
CA THR A 460 16.03 6.54 -41.97
C THR A 460 14.65 7.18 -41.81
N ALA A 461 14.11 7.78 -42.88
CA ALA A 461 12.75 8.35 -42.86
C ALA A 461 11.70 7.26 -42.63
N LEU A 462 11.85 6.15 -43.33
CA LEU A 462 11.00 4.97 -43.14
C LEU A 462 11.06 4.41 -41.73
N LEU A 463 12.28 4.37 -41.17
CA LEU A 463 12.52 3.93 -39.79
C LEU A 463 11.86 4.84 -38.77
N LYS A 464 11.92 6.15 -38.98
CA LYS A 464 11.23 7.14 -38.10
C LYS A 464 9.72 6.91 -38.12
N ALA A 465 9.12 6.70 -39.24
CA ALA A 465 7.69 6.40 -39.37
C ALA A 465 7.33 5.09 -38.64
N TYR A 466 8.14 4.05 -38.80
CA TYR A 466 7.97 2.80 -38.07
C TYR A 466 8.09 2.96 -36.54
N VAL A 467 9.13 3.64 -36.08
CA VAL A 467 9.36 3.93 -34.67
C VAL A 467 8.21 4.73 -34.08
N HIS A 468 7.69 5.71 -34.81
CA HIS A 468 6.54 6.51 -34.39
C HIS A 468 5.29 5.64 -34.13
N ILE A 469 4.99 4.71 -35.03
CA ILE A 469 3.90 3.72 -34.85
C ILE A 469 4.15 2.87 -33.61
N MET A 470 5.38 2.42 -33.38
CA MET A 470 5.74 1.61 -32.22
C MET A 470 5.69 2.39 -30.90
N GLN A 471 6.04 3.67 -30.89
CA GLN A 471 5.88 4.54 -29.73
C GLN A 471 4.41 4.77 -29.37
N MET A 472 3.53 4.87 -30.37
CA MET A 472 2.08 4.89 -30.12
C MET A 472 1.56 3.61 -29.48
N ARG A 473 2.13 2.45 -29.87
CA ARG A 473 1.76 1.13 -29.35
C ARG A 473 2.29 0.87 -27.94
N PHE A 474 3.51 1.28 -27.62
CA PHE A 474 4.23 0.94 -26.39
C PHE A 474 4.43 2.11 -25.43
N GLY A 475 3.90 3.31 -25.77
CA GLY A 475 4.02 4.51 -24.96
C GLY A 475 5.47 4.98 -24.78
N SER A 476 5.79 5.47 -23.59
CA SER A 476 7.13 5.96 -23.25
C SER A 476 8.14 4.87 -22.86
N SER A 477 7.86 3.61 -23.20
CA SER A 477 8.66 2.44 -22.78
C SER A 477 10.04 2.39 -23.44
N PHE A 478 10.27 3.14 -24.49
CA PHE A 478 11.58 3.25 -25.14
C PHE A 478 11.79 4.62 -25.76
N GLN A 479 13.05 4.98 -25.91
CA GLN A 479 13.46 6.21 -26.59
C GLN A 479 14.28 5.84 -27.84
N TYR A 480 14.07 6.58 -28.91
CA TYR A 480 14.78 6.40 -30.17
C TYR A 480 15.63 7.65 -30.46
N TYR A 481 16.92 7.41 -30.65
CA TYR A 481 17.87 8.44 -31.05
C TYR A 481 18.50 8.05 -32.37
N ASN A 482 18.40 8.93 -33.34
CA ASN A 482 19.10 8.78 -34.62
C ASN A 482 20.33 9.68 -34.63
N VAL A 483 21.50 9.07 -34.66
CA VAL A 483 22.80 9.76 -34.63
C VAL A 483 23.57 9.58 -35.97
N ILE A 484 22.86 9.19 -37.06
CA ILE A 484 23.47 9.02 -38.38
C ILE A 484 23.85 10.40 -38.90
N PRO A 485 25.13 10.65 -39.26
CA PRO A 485 25.56 11.88 -39.87
C PRO A 485 24.85 12.17 -41.19
N THR A 486 24.46 13.43 -41.42
CA THR A 486 23.70 13.82 -42.63
C THR A 486 24.46 13.58 -43.92
N GLU A 487 25.79 13.55 -43.86
CA GLU A 487 26.67 13.23 -45.00
C GLU A 487 26.46 11.82 -45.53
N LEU A 488 26.01 10.88 -44.69
CA LEU A 488 25.76 9.49 -45.11
C LEU A 488 24.38 9.31 -45.71
N PHE A 489 23.50 10.30 -45.72
CA PHE A 489 22.12 10.17 -46.17
C PHE A 489 21.99 9.87 -47.67
N TYR A 490 22.99 10.22 -48.47
CA TYR A 490 22.98 10.07 -49.92
C TYR A 490 23.57 8.73 -50.39
N TYR A 491 24.16 7.91 -49.50
CA TYR A 491 24.71 6.63 -49.90
C TYR A 491 23.58 5.60 -50.12
N GLU A 492 23.73 4.81 -51.15
CA GLU A 492 22.81 3.74 -51.47
C GLU A 492 23.10 2.47 -50.66
N ILE A 493 22.06 1.88 -50.12
CA ILE A 493 22.08 0.62 -49.39
C ILE A 493 20.96 -0.29 -49.91
N PRO A 494 21.02 -1.62 -49.72
CA PRO A 494 19.87 -2.49 -49.99
C PRO A 494 18.67 -2.02 -49.20
N ALA A 495 17.51 -1.94 -49.82
CA ALA A 495 16.28 -1.51 -49.15
C ALA A 495 15.93 -2.44 -47.98
N PHE A 496 15.39 -1.91 -46.96
CA PHE A 496 15.00 -2.62 -45.71
C PHE A 496 16.18 -3.26 -44.96
N THR A 497 17.39 -2.66 -45.05
CA THR A 497 18.57 -3.13 -44.28
C THR A 497 18.47 -2.80 -42.77
N MET A 498 18.03 -1.60 -42.43
CA MET A 498 17.98 -1.13 -41.04
C MET A 498 16.68 -1.54 -40.32
N GLN A 499 15.58 -1.63 -41.02
CA GLN A 499 14.26 -1.90 -40.45
C GLN A 499 14.20 -3.20 -39.68
N PRO A 500 14.67 -4.38 -40.18
CA PRO A 500 14.61 -5.63 -39.39
C PRO A 500 15.41 -5.57 -38.09
N ILE A 501 16.51 -4.79 -38.07
CA ILE A 501 17.37 -4.65 -36.90
C ILE A 501 16.62 -3.88 -35.78
N VAL A 502 16.00 -2.77 -36.16
CA VAL A 502 15.24 -1.93 -35.19
C VAL A 502 13.92 -2.62 -34.79
N GLU A 503 13.27 -3.29 -35.73
CA GLU A 503 12.08 -4.11 -35.43
C GLU A 503 12.38 -5.16 -34.36
N ASN A 504 13.44 -5.94 -34.54
CA ASN A 504 13.88 -6.91 -33.55
C ASN A 504 14.26 -6.30 -32.25
N ALA A 505 14.94 -5.14 -32.24
CA ALA A 505 15.31 -4.41 -31.04
C ALA A 505 14.08 -3.94 -30.23
N ILE A 506 13.04 -3.45 -30.92
CA ILE A 506 11.80 -2.99 -30.26
C ILE A 506 10.98 -4.19 -29.79
N LEU A 507 10.74 -5.20 -30.64
CA LEU A 507 9.86 -6.33 -30.30
C LEU A 507 10.44 -7.25 -29.21
N HIS A 508 11.76 -7.36 -29.14
CA HIS A 508 12.43 -8.21 -28.15
C HIS A 508 13.00 -7.43 -26.96
N GLY A 509 13.26 -6.13 -27.12
CA GLY A 509 13.81 -5.26 -26.07
C GLY A 509 12.76 -4.63 -25.16
N VAL A 510 11.53 -4.42 -25.65
CA VAL A 510 10.41 -3.79 -24.90
C VAL A 510 9.49 -4.87 -24.28
N LYS A 511 9.95 -6.09 -24.16
CA LYS A 511 9.22 -7.13 -23.40
C LYS A 511 9.33 -6.82 -21.91
N VAL A 512 8.28 -6.22 -21.37
CA VAL A 512 7.97 -6.25 -19.94
C VAL A 512 7.14 -7.50 -19.64
#